data_d6dbb1facc726f2fe78e84af89521889
#
_entry.id   d6dbb1facc726f2fe78e84af89521889
#
_cell.length_a   1.000
_cell.length_b   1.000
_cell.length_c   1.000
_cell.angle_alpha   90.00
_cell.angle_beta   90.00
_cell.angle_gamma   90.00
#
_symmetry.space_group_name_H-M   'P 1'
#
loop_
_entity.id
_entity.type
_entity.pdbx_description
1 polymer ?
#
loop_
_entity_poly.entity_id
_entity_poly.type
_entity_poly.pdbx_seq_one_letter_code
_entity_poly.pdbx_strand_id
1 'polypeptide(L)'
;SSAFVSCTFERAALHGASFEGCRLTGSTFTECRTRPLTLRDCDLTLVSLAGANLAGVDLSGLRLREANLVRADLTGCDLRGADLSGARAERLMLIDADLRGSRIDAALWMGAVLSGARVDIDQAVLFAAAHGLSIGGDDADGGEG
;
A
#
# COMPACT_ATOMS: atom_id res chain seq x y z
N SER A 1 23.52 0.64 -2.95
CA SER A 1 22.24 0.51 -3.64
C SER A 1 22.32 -0.54 -4.73
N SER A 2 21.26 -1.31 -4.89
CA SER A 2 21.20 -2.40 -5.84
C SER A 2 19.94 -2.28 -6.69
N ALA A 3 19.98 -2.87 -7.88
CA ALA A 3 18.82 -2.89 -8.77
C ALA A 3 18.47 -4.34 -9.09
N PHE A 4 17.22 -4.71 -8.80
CA PHE A 4 16.65 -6.02 -9.14
C PHE A 4 15.43 -5.79 -10.02
N VAL A 5 15.68 -5.27 -11.22
CA VAL A 5 14.60 -4.88 -12.13
C VAL A 5 14.03 -6.11 -12.81
N SER A 6 12.72 -6.28 -12.72
CA SER A 6 11.98 -7.37 -13.35
C SER A 6 12.49 -8.77 -12.95
N CYS A 7 12.98 -8.90 -11.73
CA CYS A 7 13.41 -10.19 -11.19
C CYS A 7 12.21 -10.94 -10.62
N THR A 8 12.33 -12.26 -10.55
CA THR A 8 11.30 -13.09 -9.94
C THR A 8 11.90 -13.81 -8.74
N PHE A 9 11.25 -13.68 -7.60
CA PHE A 9 11.61 -14.38 -6.37
C PHE A 9 10.50 -15.38 -6.09
N GLU A 10 10.76 -16.65 -6.37
CA GLU A 10 9.77 -17.71 -6.22
C GLU A 10 10.13 -18.58 -5.03
N ARG A 11 9.17 -18.75 -4.11
CA ARG A 11 9.34 -19.59 -2.92
C ARG A 11 10.62 -19.28 -2.15
N ALA A 12 11.11 -18.05 -2.28
CA ALA A 12 12.31 -17.64 -1.59
C ALA A 12 12.02 -17.41 -0.11
N ALA A 13 12.97 -17.73 0.73
CA ALA A 13 12.90 -17.42 2.15
C ALA A 13 13.58 -16.08 2.36
N LEU A 14 12.77 -15.01 2.44
CA LEU A 14 13.27 -13.66 2.67
C LEU A 14 13.24 -13.28 4.14
N HIS A 15 13.03 -14.26 4.99
CA HIS A 15 13.00 -14.10 6.44
C HIS A 15 14.28 -13.43 6.93
N GLY A 16 14.17 -12.29 7.53
CA GLY A 16 15.32 -11.52 8.00
C GLY A 16 16.07 -10.78 6.92
N ALA A 17 15.58 -10.78 5.68
CA ALA A 17 16.23 -10.06 4.60
C ALA A 17 16.09 -8.55 4.78
N SER A 18 17.08 -7.81 4.31
CA SER A 18 17.07 -6.34 4.36
C SER A 18 17.46 -5.80 3.00
N PHE A 19 16.59 -4.93 2.46
CA PHE A 19 16.86 -4.23 1.21
C PHE A 19 16.89 -2.74 1.51
N GLU A 20 18.02 -2.08 1.24
CA GLU A 20 18.16 -0.65 1.44
C GLU A 20 18.60 0.02 0.16
N GLY A 21 17.90 1.08 -0.23
CA GLY A 21 18.24 1.85 -1.41
C GLY A 21 18.13 1.05 -2.69
N CYS A 22 17.32 0.00 -2.72
CA CYS A 22 17.21 -0.89 -3.87
C CYS A 22 16.07 -0.48 -4.79
N ARG A 23 16.25 -0.78 -6.07
CA ARG A 23 15.16 -0.68 -7.04
C ARG A 23 14.69 -2.09 -7.37
N LEU A 24 13.45 -2.37 -7.01
CA LEU A 24 12.84 -3.68 -7.27
C LEU A 24 11.74 -3.57 -8.32
N THR A 25 11.84 -2.55 -9.17
CA THR A 25 10.83 -2.21 -10.17
C THR A 25 10.47 -3.43 -11.03
N GLY A 26 9.17 -3.71 -11.11
CA GLY A 26 8.68 -4.81 -11.93
C GLY A 26 8.99 -6.20 -11.41
N SER A 27 9.61 -6.33 -10.24
CA SER A 27 9.93 -7.63 -9.68
C SER A 27 8.70 -8.32 -9.12
N THR A 28 8.75 -9.64 -9.05
CA THR A 28 7.65 -10.47 -8.57
C THR A 28 8.11 -11.31 -7.38
N PHE A 29 7.29 -11.31 -6.33
CA PHE A 29 7.53 -12.14 -5.15
C PHE A 29 6.36 -13.12 -5.03
N THR A 30 6.61 -14.38 -5.33
CA THR A 30 5.59 -15.43 -5.33
C THR A 30 5.90 -16.44 -4.25
N GLU A 31 4.93 -16.67 -3.36
CA GLU A 31 5.07 -17.68 -2.30
C GLU A 31 6.34 -17.51 -1.46
N CYS A 32 6.80 -16.28 -1.29
CA CYS A 32 7.97 -15.99 -0.50
C CYS A 32 7.63 -15.86 0.97
N ARG A 33 8.56 -16.25 1.82
CA ARG A 33 8.47 -15.95 3.24
C ARG A 33 9.08 -14.58 3.45
N THR A 34 8.23 -13.62 3.76
CA THR A 34 8.62 -12.22 3.74
C THR A 34 8.72 -11.58 5.13
N ARG A 35 8.51 -12.32 6.20
CA ARG A 35 8.58 -11.75 7.55
C ARG A 35 9.60 -12.45 8.42
N PRO A 36 10.41 -11.69 9.19
CA PRO A 36 10.55 -10.25 9.09
C PRO A 36 11.33 -9.83 7.84
N LEU A 37 10.96 -8.69 7.29
CA LEU A 37 11.58 -8.16 6.08
C LEU A 37 11.77 -6.65 6.29
N THR A 38 12.92 -6.13 5.92
CA THR A 38 13.20 -4.71 5.99
C THR A 38 13.36 -4.15 4.59
N LEU A 39 12.59 -3.10 4.30
CA LEU A 39 12.65 -2.40 3.02
C LEU A 39 12.78 -0.90 3.31
N ARG A 40 13.94 -0.34 3.05
CA ARG A 40 14.18 1.08 3.29
C ARG A 40 14.60 1.76 2.00
N ASP A 41 13.97 2.89 1.72
CA ASP A 41 14.29 3.73 0.56
C ASP A 41 14.30 2.92 -0.73
N CYS A 42 13.41 1.94 -0.84
CA CYS A 42 13.31 1.09 -2.01
C CYS A 42 12.24 1.59 -2.97
N ASP A 43 12.46 1.36 -4.25
CA ASP A 43 11.48 1.67 -5.29
C ASP A 43 10.82 0.35 -5.70
N LEU A 44 9.56 0.21 -5.35
CA LEU A 44 8.77 -0.98 -5.62
C LEU A 44 7.72 -0.74 -6.72
N THR A 45 7.97 0.23 -7.57
CA THR A 45 7.06 0.53 -8.69
C THR A 45 6.87 -0.73 -9.54
N LEU A 46 5.61 -1.02 -9.85
CA LEU A 46 5.22 -2.17 -10.68
C LEU A 46 5.58 -3.54 -10.07
N VAL A 47 5.96 -3.57 -8.81
CA VAL A 47 6.27 -4.85 -8.16
C VAL A 47 4.99 -5.67 -7.98
N SER A 48 5.11 -6.98 -8.04
CA SER A 48 4.00 -7.86 -7.71
C SER A 48 4.21 -8.48 -6.35
N LEU A 49 3.31 -8.15 -5.43
CA LEU A 49 3.25 -8.72 -4.09
C LEU A 49 1.91 -9.41 -3.87
N ALA A 50 1.30 -9.86 -4.96
CA ALA A 50 -0.01 -10.50 -4.89
C ALA A 50 0.04 -11.71 -3.94
N GLY A 51 -0.87 -11.74 -2.99
CA GLY A 51 -0.95 -12.82 -2.01
C GLY A 51 0.18 -12.84 -0.98
N ALA A 52 1.08 -11.86 -1.01
CA ALA A 52 2.19 -11.84 -0.06
C ALA A 52 1.73 -11.53 1.35
N ASN A 53 2.37 -12.12 2.34
CA ASN A 53 2.12 -11.82 3.74
C ASN A 53 3.21 -10.89 4.25
N LEU A 54 2.87 -9.61 4.36
CA LEU A 54 3.77 -8.57 4.83
C LEU A 54 3.27 -7.92 6.12
N ALA A 55 2.39 -8.60 6.85
CA ALA A 55 1.79 -8.03 8.05
C ALA A 55 2.86 -7.50 9.01
N GLY A 56 2.68 -6.27 9.48
CA GLY A 56 3.58 -5.64 10.43
C GLY A 56 4.87 -5.09 9.86
N VAL A 57 5.10 -5.22 8.57
CA VAL A 57 6.33 -4.70 7.94
C VAL A 57 6.25 -3.19 7.80
N ASP A 58 7.39 -2.52 7.98
CA ASP A 58 7.49 -1.08 7.79
C ASP A 58 7.68 -0.80 6.29
N LEU A 59 6.64 -0.24 5.68
CA LEU A 59 6.63 0.15 4.27
C LEU A 59 6.54 1.66 4.11
N SER A 60 6.85 2.41 5.18
CA SER A 60 6.69 3.87 5.15
C SER A 60 7.59 4.51 4.09
N GLY A 61 7.05 5.49 3.41
CA GLY A 61 7.77 6.27 2.40
C GLY A 61 8.13 5.53 1.13
N LEU A 62 7.75 4.27 0.97
CA LEU A 62 8.13 3.51 -0.21
C LEU A 62 7.29 3.88 -1.43
N ARG A 63 7.89 3.71 -2.60
CA ARG A 63 7.18 3.87 -3.86
C ARG A 63 6.58 2.53 -4.27
N LEU A 64 5.26 2.46 -4.19
CA LEU A 64 4.51 1.27 -4.58
C LEU A 64 3.56 1.60 -5.73
N ARG A 65 3.97 2.53 -6.58
CA ARG A 65 3.14 2.96 -7.71
C ARG A 65 2.87 1.79 -8.64
N GLU A 66 1.60 1.61 -8.97
CA GLU A 66 1.15 0.58 -9.90
C GLU A 66 1.56 -0.84 -9.45
N ALA A 67 1.85 -1.02 -8.18
CA ALA A 67 2.17 -2.34 -7.64
C ALA A 67 0.92 -3.23 -7.64
N ASN A 68 1.14 -4.52 -7.80
CA ASN A 68 0.06 -5.50 -7.69
C ASN A 68 0.01 -5.99 -6.26
N LEU A 69 -1.00 -5.53 -5.51
CA LEU A 69 -1.20 -5.89 -4.11
C LEU A 69 -2.46 -6.73 -3.91
N VAL A 70 -2.95 -7.35 -4.98
CA VAL A 70 -4.16 -8.15 -4.92
C VAL A 70 -3.99 -9.25 -3.87
N ARG A 71 -4.91 -9.28 -2.89
CA ARG A 71 -4.94 -10.27 -1.80
C ARG A 71 -3.69 -10.26 -0.92
N ALA A 72 -2.86 -9.24 -1.00
CA ALA A 72 -1.72 -9.13 -0.09
C ALA A 72 -2.23 -8.85 1.32
N ASP A 73 -1.49 -9.31 2.31
CA ASP A 73 -1.80 -9.05 3.71
C ASP A 73 -0.84 -8.00 4.23
N LEU A 74 -1.33 -6.77 4.38
CA LEU A 74 -0.58 -5.66 4.94
C LEU A 74 -1.15 -5.24 6.29
N THR A 75 -1.75 -6.19 7.01
CA THR A 75 -2.31 -5.93 8.32
C THR A 75 -1.24 -5.34 9.25
N GLY A 76 -1.56 -4.23 9.88
CA GLY A 76 -0.66 -3.59 10.84
C GLY A 76 0.57 -2.95 10.25
N CYS A 77 0.67 -2.84 8.93
CA CYS A 77 1.84 -2.23 8.29
C CYS A 77 1.86 -0.72 8.50
N ASP A 78 3.06 -0.17 8.55
CA ASP A 78 3.27 1.26 8.52
C ASP A 78 3.43 1.67 7.05
N LEU A 79 2.42 2.38 6.54
CA LEU A 79 2.42 2.87 5.15
C LEU A 79 2.42 4.39 5.10
N ARG A 80 2.83 5.05 6.19
CA ARG A 80 2.84 6.50 6.22
C ARG A 80 3.73 7.04 5.11
N GLY A 81 3.20 7.97 4.33
CA GLY A 81 3.94 8.62 3.27
C GLY A 81 4.24 7.74 2.05
N ALA A 82 3.77 6.50 2.01
CA ALA A 82 3.99 5.63 0.86
C ALA A 82 3.17 6.10 -0.34
N ASP A 83 3.67 5.84 -1.54
CA ASP A 83 2.95 6.18 -2.77
C ASP A 83 2.32 4.90 -3.33
N LEU A 84 1.00 4.80 -3.17
CA LEU A 84 0.22 3.65 -3.62
C LEU A 84 -0.59 3.98 -4.88
N SER A 85 -0.24 5.05 -5.58
CA SER A 85 -0.97 5.48 -6.78
C SER A 85 -1.00 4.37 -7.82
N GLY A 86 -2.18 4.09 -8.35
CA GLY A 86 -2.36 3.09 -9.39
C GLY A 86 -2.19 1.64 -8.93
N ALA A 87 -2.00 1.39 -7.64
CA ALA A 87 -1.83 0.03 -7.14
C ALA A 87 -3.12 -0.76 -7.28
N ARG A 88 -2.98 -2.04 -7.61
CA ARG A 88 -4.11 -2.96 -7.66
C ARG A 88 -4.35 -3.49 -6.26
N ALA A 89 -5.57 -3.37 -5.79
CA ALA A 89 -5.86 -3.55 -4.37
C ALA A 89 -7.08 -4.44 -4.09
N GLU A 90 -7.52 -5.24 -5.06
CA GLU A 90 -8.66 -6.13 -4.82
C GLU A 90 -8.34 -7.08 -3.67
N ARG A 91 -9.16 -7.03 -2.63
CA ARG A 91 -9.00 -7.85 -1.42
C ARG A 91 -7.67 -7.64 -0.70
N LEU A 92 -7.04 -6.50 -0.91
CA LEU A 92 -5.87 -6.10 -0.13
C LEU A 92 -6.29 -5.91 1.34
N MET A 93 -5.57 -6.51 2.25
CA MET A 93 -5.87 -6.40 3.66
C MET A 93 -5.02 -5.30 4.30
N LEU A 94 -5.69 -4.26 4.75
CA LEU A 94 -5.05 -3.11 5.42
C LEU A 94 -5.59 -2.95 6.84
N ILE A 95 -5.98 -4.05 7.46
CA ILE A 95 -6.52 -4.03 8.82
C ILE A 95 -5.48 -3.44 9.75
N ASP A 96 -5.87 -2.41 10.51
CA ASP A 96 -4.99 -1.73 11.48
C ASP A 96 -3.72 -1.11 10.87
N ALA A 97 -3.65 -0.97 9.56
CA ALA A 97 -2.52 -0.32 8.91
C ALA A 97 -2.58 1.19 9.11
N ASP A 98 -1.42 1.84 9.09
CA ASP A 98 -1.34 3.30 9.19
C ASP A 98 -1.09 3.88 7.81
N LEU A 99 -2.10 4.55 7.26
CA LEU A 99 -2.07 5.08 5.90
C LEU A 99 -1.84 6.60 5.84
N ARG A 100 -1.60 7.23 6.98
CA ARG A 100 -1.54 8.69 7.02
C ARG A 100 -0.46 9.23 6.08
N GLY A 101 -0.83 10.25 5.30
CA GLY A 101 0.09 10.88 4.36
C GLY A 101 0.42 10.06 3.12
N SER A 102 -0.11 8.86 2.96
CA SER A 102 0.13 8.07 1.77
C SER A 102 -0.76 8.55 0.62
N ARG A 103 -0.35 8.24 -0.61
CA ARG A 103 -1.15 8.54 -1.81
C ARG A 103 -1.95 7.31 -2.18
N ILE A 104 -3.25 7.47 -2.26
CA ILE A 104 -4.17 6.36 -2.47
C ILE A 104 -5.22 6.77 -3.49
N ASP A 105 -5.44 5.92 -4.49
CA ASP A 105 -6.48 6.13 -5.50
C ASP A 105 -7.82 5.55 -5.06
N ALA A 106 -8.86 5.96 -5.76
CA ALA A 106 -10.21 5.48 -5.49
C ALA A 106 -10.31 3.95 -5.53
N ALA A 107 -9.58 3.31 -6.43
CA ALA A 107 -9.64 1.85 -6.56
C ALA A 107 -9.21 1.14 -5.28
N LEU A 108 -8.21 1.66 -4.59
CA LEU A 108 -7.77 1.07 -3.32
C LEU A 108 -8.83 1.26 -2.24
N TRP A 109 -9.40 2.46 -2.17
CA TRP A 109 -10.46 2.73 -1.20
C TRP A 109 -11.65 1.78 -1.37
N MET A 110 -11.92 1.38 -2.61
CA MET A 110 -13.06 0.52 -2.92
C MET A 110 -12.75 -0.96 -2.76
N GLY A 111 -11.51 -1.38 -2.99
CA GLY A 111 -11.16 -2.79 -3.03
C GLY A 111 -10.54 -3.36 -1.76
N ALA A 112 -9.94 -2.53 -0.93
CA ALA A 112 -9.20 -2.99 0.23
C ALA A 112 -10.11 -3.16 1.45
N VAL A 113 -9.67 -4.03 2.37
CA VAL A 113 -10.29 -4.19 3.69
C VAL A 113 -9.59 -3.23 4.65
N LEU A 114 -10.33 -2.27 5.17
CA LEU A 114 -9.76 -1.12 5.89
C LEU A 114 -10.13 -1.07 7.37
N SER A 115 -10.59 -2.16 7.96
CA SER A 115 -11.00 -2.16 9.37
C SER A 115 -9.87 -1.71 10.27
N GLY A 116 -10.10 -0.65 11.05
CA GLY A 116 -9.09 -0.14 11.98
C GLY A 116 -7.94 0.61 11.35
N ALA A 117 -7.92 0.77 10.04
CA ALA A 117 -6.86 1.52 9.37
C ALA A 117 -6.89 2.99 9.80
N ARG A 118 -5.71 3.58 9.95
CA ARG A 118 -5.57 4.99 10.32
C ARG A 118 -5.39 5.83 9.08
N VAL A 119 -6.16 6.90 9.01
CA VAL A 119 -6.08 7.85 7.89
C VAL A 119 -6.07 9.26 8.45
N ASP A 120 -5.58 10.21 7.66
CA ASP A 120 -5.73 11.62 8.01
C ASP A 120 -7.06 12.15 7.47
N ILE A 121 -7.35 13.40 7.80
CA ILE A 121 -8.64 14.00 7.43
C ILE A 121 -8.81 14.11 5.92
N ASP A 122 -7.74 14.49 5.22
CA ASP A 122 -7.81 14.62 3.76
C ASP A 122 -8.10 13.26 3.12
N GLN A 123 -7.48 12.21 3.63
CA GLN A 123 -7.74 10.85 3.15
C GLN A 123 -9.17 10.41 3.44
N ALA A 124 -9.71 10.77 4.59
CA ALA A 124 -11.09 10.45 4.93
C ALA A 124 -12.06 11.08 3.93
N VAL A 125 -11.79 12.32 3.51
CA VAL A 125 -12.59 12.98 2.50
C VAL A 125 -12.52 12.24 1.17
N LEU A 126 -11.33 11.83 0.77
CA LEU A 126 -11.13 11.07 -0.47
C LEU A 126 -11.83 9.72 -0.42
N PHE A 127 -11.79 9.05 0.72
CA PHE A 127 -12.50 7.79 0.92
C PHE A 127 -14.01 7.99 0.71
N ALA A 128 -14.57 9.01 1.34
CA ALA A 128 -15.99 9.31 1.21
C ALA A 128 -16.34 9.58 -0.25
N ALA A 129 -15.52 10.37 -0.94
CA ALA A 129 -15.76 10.70 -2.35
C ALA A 129 -15.69 9.45 -3.23
N ALA A 130 -14.76 8.54 -2.95
CA ALA A 130 -14.64 7.29 -3.72
C ALA A 130 -15.90 6.45 -3.59
N HIS A 131 -16.58 6.52 -2.45
CA HIS A 131 -17.83 5.80 -2.20
C HIS A 131 -19.08 6.62 -2.60
N GLY A 132 -18.89 7.71 -3.34
CA GLY A 132 -20.00 8.50 -3.84
C GLY A 132 -20.63 9.41 -2.81
N LEU A 133 -19.98 9.63 -1.67
CA LEU A 133 -20.52 10.47 -0.62
C LEU A 133 -20.14 11.93 -0.82
N SER A 134 -21.04 12.84 -0.47
CA SER A 134 -20.76 14.26 -0.42
C SER A 134 -20.51 14.66 1.02
N ILE A 135 -19.47 15.47 1.24
CA ILE A 135 -19.18 15.99 2.56
C ILE A 135 -19.97 17.30 2.72
N GLY A 136 -20.92 17.30 3.63
CA GLY A 136 -21.67 18.50 3.96
C GLY A 136 -20.83 19.43 4.82
N GLY A 137 -20.84 20.69 4.49
CA GLY A 137 -20.19 21.71 5.28
C GLY A 137 -21.13 22.84 5.55
N ASP A 138 -20.68 23.82 6.28
CA ASP A 138 -21.46 24.98 6.57
C ASP A 138 -21.56 25.81 5.37
N ASP A 139 -21.54 25.83 4.54
CA ASP A 139 -21.59 26.60 3.52
C ASP A 139 -21.68 26.18 2.27
N ALA A 140 -21.31 25.85 2.83
CA ALA A 140 -21.23 25.42 2.05
C ALA A 140 -21.69 25.12 1.24
N ASP A 141 -21.76 24.96 1.40
CA ASP A 141 -22.12 24.61 0.65
C ASP A 141 -22.84 24.58 0.16
N GLY A 142 -22.96 24.88 0.94
CA GLY A 142 -23.35 24.82 0.70
C GLY A 142 -24.22 24.79 0.45
N GLY A 143 -24.31 24.90 0.71
CA GLY A 143 -24.90 24.75 0.45
C GLY A 143 -25.66 24.70 0.12
N GLU A 144 -25.59 24.79 0.31
CA GLU A 144 -26.24 24.56 -0.18
C GLU A 144 -26.89 23.99 -0.63
N GLY A 145 -26.61 23.99 -0.33
CA GLY A 145 -27.08 23.09 -0.81
C GLY A 145 -27.68 22.62 -1.25
#